data_bd729a25973d2bc6e6b112867366174b
#
_entry.id   bd729a25973d2bc6e6b112867366174b
#
_cell.length_a   1.000
_cell.length_b   1.000
_cell.length_c   1.000
_cell.angle_alpha   90.00
_cell.angle_beta   90.00
_cell.angle_gamma   90.00
#
_symmetry.space_group_name_H-M   'P 1'
#
loop_
_entity.id
_entity.type
_entity.pdbx_description
1 polymer ?
#
loop_
_entity_poly.entity_id
_entity_poly.type
_entity_poly.pdbx_seq_one_letter_code
_entity_poly.pdbx_strand_id
1 'polypeptide(L)'
;MYQRCFDNASETLFVAGKTPRLSRFAFSDDPKWESGHHVHDNETELIYVKKEVARFTIDSSLYVAHADDIVVIERGRLHAVASDVNDPATTCTCALYGFQFQGAEENQLLQPHSCPVIAAGQG
;
A
#
# COMPACT_ATOMS: atom_id res chain seq x y z
N MET A 1 15.57 21.52 2.24
CA MET A 1 14.47 20.71 1.70
C MET A 1 14.76 20.36 0.26
N TYR A 2 14.56 19.13 -0.11
CA TYR A 2 14.73 18.68 -1.48
C TYR A 2 13.36 18.57 -2.16
N GLN A 3 13.20 19.17 -3.29
CA GLN A 3 11.96 19.13 -4.06
C GLN A 3 12.27 18.75 -5.51
N ARG A 4 11.48 17.85 -6.05
CA ARG A 4 11.59 17.43 -7.44
C ARG A 4 10.25 17.55 -8.13
N CYS A 5 10.25 18.13 -9.32
CA CYS A 5 9.06 18.19 -10.15
C CYS A 5 9.07 17.04 -11.16
N PHE A 6 7.89 16.44 -11.36
CA PHE A 6 7.70 15.31 -12.26
C PHE A 6 6.68 15.64 -13.36
N ASP A 7 6.73 16.85 -13.90
CA ASP A 7 5.71 17.31 -14.85
C ASP A 7 5.49 16.37 -16.03
N ASN A 8 6.54 15.71 -16.48
CA ASN A 8 6.47 14.79 -17.61
C ASN A 8 6.55 13.31 -17.18
N ALA A 9 6.53 13.04 -15.88
CA ALA A 9 6.68 11.66 -15.38
C ALA A 9 5.57 10.75 -15.86
N SER A 10 4.33 11.25 -15.91
CA SER A 10 3.19 10.45 -16.33
C SER A 10 3.29 10.01 -17.79
N GLU A 11 3.93 10.79 -18.64
CA GLU A 11 4.12 10.44 -20.05
C GLU A 11 5.16 9.34 -20.26
N THR A 12 6.13 9.23 -19.34
CA THR A 12 7.23 8.27 -19.45
C THR A 12 7.04 7.04 -18.60
N LEU A 13 6.38 7.17 -17.44
CA LEU A 13 6.20 6.07 -16.49
C LEU A 13 4.95 5.24 -16.77
N PHE A 14 3.88 5.89 -17.19
CA PHE A 14 2.58 5.22 -17.34
C PHE A 14 2.21 5.01 -18.80
N VAL A 15 1.42 3.96 -19.04
CA VAL A 15 0.73 3.78 -20.32
C VAL A 15 -0.22 4.96 -20.51
N ALA A 16 -0.36 5.45 -21.75
CA ALA A 16 -1.22 6.62 -22.06
C ALA A 16 -2.63 6.42 -21.50
N GLY A 17 -3.11 7.43 -20.77
CA GLY A 17 -4.43 7.39 -20.14
C GLY A 17 -4.52 6.54 -18.88
N LYS A 18 -3.41 5.98 -18.42
CA LYS A 18 -3.37 5.07 -17.27
C LYS A 18 -2.60 5.65 -16.08
N THR A 19 -2.90 6.88 -15.70
CA THR A 19 -2.36 7.51 -14.50
C THR A 19 -3.19 7.14 -13.28
N PRO A 20 -2.59 7.07 -12.08
CA PRO A 20 -3.31 6.64 -10.88
C PRO A 20 -4.49 7.55 -10.52
N ARG A 21 -5.58 6.93 -10.09
CA ARG A 21 -6.74 7.59 -9.52
C ARG A 21 -6.91 7.13 -8.09
N LEU A 22 -7.31 8.04 -7.21
CA LEU A 22 -7.55 7.74 -5.81
C LEU A 22 -8.99 7.34 -5.61
N SER A 23 -9.22 6.12 -5.12
CA SER A 23 -10.58 5.64 -4.81
C SER A 23 -10.95 5.86 -3.34
N ARG A 24 -9.96 5.81 -2.44
CA ARG A 24 -10.23 5.86 -1.02
C ARG A 24 -8.99 6.34 -0.27
N PHE A 25 -9.22 7.13 0.76
CA PHE A 25 -8.21 7.49 1.75
C PHE A 25 -8.81 7.24 3.13
N ALA A 26 -8.05 6.58 4.01
CA ALA A 26 -8.49 6.26 5.35
C ALA A 26 -7.37 6.47 6.36
N PHE A 27 -7.77 6.89 7.55
CA PHE A 27 -6.87 7.02 8.70
C PHE A 27 -7.44 6.18 9.83
N SER A 28 -6.58 5.44 10.52
CA SER A 28 -7.00 4.64 11.67
C SER A 28 -6.00 4.76 12.81
N ASP A 29 -6.50 5.01 14.00
CA ASP A 29 -5.77 4.95 15.27
C ASP A 29 -6.57 4.14 16.30
N ASP A 30 -7.57 3.39 15.86
CA ASP A 30 -8.45 2.59 16.72
C ASP A 30 -7.68 1.41 17.30
N PRO A 31 -7.66 1.24 18.65
CA PRO A 31 -7.01 0.09 19.27
C PRO A 31 -7.61 -1.26 18.87
N LYS A 32 -8.84 -1.25 18.39
CA LYS A 32 -9.52 -2.45 17.91
C LYS A 32 -9.47 -2.58 16.39
N TRP A 33 -8.65 -1.75 15.74
CA TRP A 33 -8.58 -1.77 14.28
C TRP A 33 -8.04 -3.11 13.80
N GLU A 34 -8.88 -3.81 13.10
CA GLU A 34 -8.52 -5.01 12.38
C GLU A 34 -9.46 -5.15 11.20
N SER A 35 -9.02 -5.80 10.17
CA SER A 35 -9.90 -6.19 9.08
C SER A 35 -9.74 -7.66 8.81
N GLY A 36 -10.85 -8.37 8.64
CA GLY A 36 -10.86 -9.76 8.26
C GLY A 36 -10.33 -9.95 6.84
N HIS A 37 -10.15 -11.19 6.43
CA HIS A 37 -9.66 -11.51 5.11
C HIS A 37 -10.60 -10.95 4.03
N HIS A 38 -10.04 -10.20 3.11
CA HIS A 38 -10.79 -9.64 1.97
C HIS A 38 -9.86 -9.44 0.78
N VAL A 39 -10.46 -9.18 -0.38
CA VAL A 39 -9.76 -9.00 -1.64
C VAL A 39 -10.30 -7.75 -2.34
N HIS A 40 -9.41 -6.96 -2.90
CA HIS A 40 -9.78 -5.87 -3.79
C HIS A 40 -9.35 -6.23 -5.21
N ASP A 41 -10.31 -6.35 -6.12
CA ASP A 41 -10.04 -6.84 -7.47
C ASP A 41 -9.47 -5.77 -8.40
N ASN A 42 -9.79 -4.51 -8.16
CA ASN A 42 -9.50 -3.42 -9.08
C ASN A 42 -8.69 -2.29 -8.48
N GLU A 43 -8.10 -2.49 -7.31
CA GLU A 43 -7.31 -1.43 -6.69
C GLU A 43 -6.09 -1.98 -5.96
N THR A 44 -5.08 -1.12 -5.82
CA THR A 44 -3.88 -1.40 -5.04
C THR A 44 -3.90 -0.48 -3.82
N GLU A 45 -3.69 -1.04 -2.65
CA GLU A 45 -3.63 -0.28 -1.41
C GLU A 45 -2.19 0.02 -1.01
N LEU A 46 -1.96 1.27 -0.58
CA LEU A 46 -0.73 1.68 0.08
C LEU A 46 -1.08 2.01 1.53
N ILE A 47 -0.47 1.30 2.47
CA ILE A 47 -0.72 1.50 3.89
C ILE A 47 0.56 1.98 4.56
N TYR A 48 0.56 3.23 5.00
CA TYR A 48 1.66 3.82 5.75
C TYR A 48 1.42 3.61 7.24
N VAL A 49 2.38 2.99 7.92
CA VAL A 49 2.33 2.80 9.38
C VAL A 49 3.00 4.00 10.02
N LYS A 50 2.22 4.83 10.70
CA LYS A 50 2.72 6.05 11.32
C LYS A 50 3.30 5.80 12.70
N LYS A 51 2.67 4.90 13.46
CA LYS A 51 3.09 4.56 14.83
C LYS A 51 2.86 3.08 15.10
N GLU A 52 3.70 2.51 15.94
CA GLU A 52 3.61 1.18 16.47
C GLU A 52 3.76 0.09 15.39
N VAL A 53 3.14 -1.05 15.60
CA VAL A 53 3.35 -2.23 14.76
C VAL A 53 2.01 -2.74 14.25
N ALA A 54 1.92 -2.95 12.95
CA ALA A 54 0.77 -3.58 12.33
C ALA A 54 1.19 -4.92 11.72
N ARG A 55 0.30 -5.91 11.81
CA ARG A 55 0.53 -7.25 11.27
C ARG A 55 -0.39 -7.48 10.10
N PHE A 56 0.17 -7.97 9.01
CA PHE A 56 -0.55 -8.21 7.77
C PHE A 56 -0.42 -9.67 7.38
N THR A 57 -1.54 -10.28 7.03
CA THR A 57 -1.52 -11.58 6.35
C THR A 57 -1.87 -11.33 4.90
N ILE A 58 -0.97 -11.65 3.99
CA ILE A 58 -1.15 -11.45 2.56
C ILE A 58 -0.88 -12.79 1.87
N ASP A 59 -1.90 -13.36 1.22
CA ASP A 59 -1.81 -14.68 0.57
C ASP A 59 -1.20 -15.73 1.49
N SER A 60 -1.67 -15.81 2.74
CA SER A 60 -1.24 -16.79 3.76
C SER A 60 0.16 -16.55 4.35
N SER A 61 0.85 -15.50 3.96
CA SER A 61 2.13 -15.13 4.56
C SER A 61 1.93 -13.98 5.55
N LEU A 62 2.62 -14.07 6.68
CA LEU A 62 2.56 -13.05 7.71
C LEU A 62 3.68 -12.03 7.53
N TYR A 63 3.33 -10.76 7.55
CA TYR A 63 4.27 -9.66 7.48
C TYR A 63 4.06 -8.72 8.67
N VAL A 64 5.15 -8.16 9.16
CA VAL A 64 5.12 -7.19 10.26
C VAL A 64 5.65 -5.85 9.73
N ALA A 65 4.87 -4.80 9.90
CA ALA A 65 5.27 -3.45 9.51
C ALA A 65 5.41 -2.57 10.76
N HIS A 66 6.48 -1.80 10.80
CA HIS A 66 6.81 -0.88 11.89
C HIS A 66 6.57 0.56 11.45
N ALA A 67 6.68 1.47 12.39
CA ALA A 67 6.55 2.90 12.09
C ALA A 67 7.45 3.29 10.91
N ASP A 68 6.90 4.08 10.00
CA ASP A 68 7.50 4.55 8.76
C ASP A 68 7.62 3.52 7.64
N ASP A 69 7.14 2.30 7.86
CA ASP A 69 7.03 1.32 6.77
C ASP A 69 5.78 1.58 5.93
N ILE A 70 5.86 1.22 4.66
CA ILE A 70 4.74 1.24 3.73
C ILE A 70 4.46 -0.19 3.30
N VAL A 71 3.19 -0.60 3.40
CA VAL A 71 2.75 -1.92 2.94
C VAL A 71 1.98 -1.74 1.64
N VAL A 72 2.35 -2.51 0.63
CA VAL A 72 1.70 -2.49 -0.68
C VAL A 72 0.86 -3.75 -0.81
N ILE A 73 -0.44 -3.61 -0.95
CA ILE A 73 -1.34 -4.73 -1.17
C ILE A 73 -1.88 -4.62 -2.59
N GLU A 74 -1.32 -5.45 -3.46
CA GLU A 74 -1.69 -5.48 -4.87
C GLU A 74 -3.12 -6.00 -5.05
N ARG A 75 -3.72 -5.64 -6.18
CA ARG A 75 -5.04 -6.17 -6.53
C ARG A 75 -5.04 -7.69 -6.52
N GLY A 76 -6.15 -8.27 -6.14
CA GLY A 76 -6.34 -9.71 -6.16
C GLY A 76 -5.65 -10.47 -5.02
N ARG A 77 -4.99 -9.78 -4.10
CA ARG A 77 -4.35 -10.42 -2.95
C ARG A 77 -5.32 -10.54 -1.79
N LEU A 78 -5.50 -11.75 -1.29
CA LEU A 78 -6.28 -11.99 -0.08
C LEU A 78 -5.48 -11.48 1.11
N HIS A 79 -6.05 -10.56 1.88
CA HIS A 79 -5.30 -9.95 2.98
C HIS A 79 -6.17 -9.68 4.20
N ALA A 80 -5.51 -9.60 5.34
CA ALA A 80 -6.09 -9.21 6.62
C ALA A 80 -5.09 -8.37 7.38
N VAL A 81 -5.58 -7.49 8.25
CA VAL A 81 -4.76 -6.56 9.01
C VAL A 81 -5.18 -6.59 10.47
N ALA A 82 -4.20 -6.53 11.37
CA ALA A 82 -4.44 -6.45 12.81
C ALA A 82 -3.38 -5.59 13.49
N SER A 83 -3.76 -4.94 14.58
CA SER A 83 -2.82 -4.25 15.46
C SER A 83 -2.99 -4.73 16.89
N ASP A 84 -1.99 -4.43 17.74
CA ASP A 84 -2.04 -4.80 19.16
C ASP A 84 -3.00 -3.86 19.89
N VAL A 85 -3.93 -4.41 20.70
CA VAL A 85 -4.88 -3.59 21.46
C VAL A 85 -4.20 -2.72 22.53
N ASN A 86 -3.04 -3.13 23.00
CA ASN A 86 -2.29 -2.36 24.00
C ASN A 86 -1.44 -1.24 23.39
N ASP A 87 -0.97 -1.47 22.17
CA ASP A 87 -0.16 -0.51 21.41
C ASP A 87 -0.73 -0.41 19.99
N PRO A 88 -1.88 0.26 19.83
CA PRO A 88 -2.55 0.29 18.54
C PRO A 88 -1.75 1.02 17.48
N ALA A 89 -1.66 0.40 16.32
CA ALA A 89 -0.99 1.02 15.19
C ALA A 89 -1.82 2.19 14.65
N THR A 90 -1.13 3.27 14.29
CA THR A 90 -1.74 4.38 13.56
C THR A 90 -1.35 4.23 12.10
N THR A 91 -2.34 4.16 11.22
CA THR A 91 -2.12 3.94 9.79
C THR A 91 -2.86 4.94 8.93
N CYS A 92 -2.26 5.23 7.77
CA CYS A 92 -2.90 5.97 6.71
C CYS A 92 -2.94 5.07 5.47
N THR A 93 -4.11 4.87 4.91
CA THR A 93 -4.31 4.01 3.75
C THR A 93 -4.80 4.83 2.57
N CYS A 94 -4.21 4.63 1.40
CA CYS A 94 -4.81 5.10 0.16
C CYS A 94 -4.96 3.93 -0.81
N ALA A 95 -6.07 3.91 -1.51
CA ALA A 95 -6.35 2.92 -2.54
C ALA A 95 -6.33 3.60 -3.90
N LEU A 96 -5.55 3.04 -4.81
CA LEU A 96 -5.33 3.57 -6.15
C LEU A 96 -5.83 2.59 -7.20
N TYR A 97 -6.31 3.11 -8.32
CA TYR A 97 -6.81 2.29 -9.42
C TYR A 97 -6.58 2.95 -10.77
N GLY A 98 -6.76 2.15 -11.81
CA GLY A 98 -6.74 2.65 -13.18
C GLY A 98 -5.38 3.06 -13.68
N PHE A 99 -4.31 2.68 -12.99
CA PHE A 99 -2.95 3.00 -13.41
C PHE A 99 -2.27 1.79 -14.04
N GLN A 100 -1.31 2.07 -14.90
CA GLN A 100 -0.47 1.02 -15.48
C GLN A 100 0.89 1.60 -15.82
N PHE A 101 1.92 1.08 -15.17
CA PHE A 101 3.30 1.42 -15.55
C PHE A 101 3.66 0.77 -16.86
N GLN A 102 4.54 1.41 -17.61
CA GLN A 102 5.09 0.81 -18.82
C GLN A 102 5.75 -0.53 -18.49
N GLY A 103 5.36 -1.58 -19.22
CA GLY A 103 5.91 -2.91 -19.02
C GLY A 103 5.29 -3.71 -17.88
N ALA A 104 4.25 -3.22 -17.22
CA ALA A 104 3.57 -3.88 -16.12
C ALA A 104 2.10 -4.09 -16.44
N GLU A 105 1.42 -4.86 -15.59
CA GLU A 105 -0.02 -5.06 -15.69
C GLU A 105 -0.77 -3.89 -15.07
N GLU A 106 -2.04 -3.74 -15.40
CA GLU A 106 -2.89 -2.71 -14.81
C GLU A 106 -2.99 -2.87 -13.29
N ASN A 107 -2.84 -1.76 -12.57
CA ASN A 107 -2.86 -1.69 -11.11
C ASN A 107 -1.72 -2.46 -10.42
N GLN A 108 -0.69 -2.82 -11.16
CA GLN A 108 0.51 -3.45 -10.61
C GLN A 108 1.52 -2.38 -10.21
N LEU A 109 1.91 -2.36 -8.94
CA LEU A 109 2.90 -1.41 -8.42
C LEU A 109 4.25 -2.07 -8.19
N LEU A 110 4.28 -3.31 -7.71
CA LEU A 110 5.52 -4.02 -7.41
C LEU A 110 5.84 -5.05 -8.48
N GLN A 111 7.12 -5.34 -8.63
CA GLN A 111 7.56 -6.48 -9.42
C GLN A 111 7.02 -7.78 -8.80
N PRO A 112 6.72 -8.80 -9.61
CA PRO A 112 6.27 -10.09 -9.08
C PRO A 112 7.27 -10.63 -8.04
N HIS A 113 6.74 -11.21 -6.96
CA HIS A 113 7.51 -11.80 -5.85
C HIS A 113 8.30 -10.79 -5.02
N SER A 114 8.06 -9.50 -5.17
CA SER A 114 8.67 -8.49 -4.30
C SER A 114 8.04 -8.53 -2.90
N CYS A 115 8.84 -8.19 -1.89
CA CYS A 115 8.33 -8.04 -0.53
C CYS A 115 7.30 -6.90 -0.48
N PRO A 116 6.11 -7.11 0.08
CA PRO A 116 5.09 -6.06 0.14
C PRO A 116 5.38 -4.97 1.19
N VAL A 117 6.35 -5.18 2.06
CA VAL A 117 6.71 -4.19 3.09
C VAL A 117 7.96 -3.44 2.64
N ILE A 118 7.82 -2.13 2.52
CA ILE A 118 8.89 -1.23 2.11
C ILE A 118 9.31 -0.40 3.31
N ALA A 119 10.58 -0.53 3.71
CA ALA A 119 11.13 0.24 4.82
C ALA A 119 11.56 1.62 4.32
N ALA A 120 10.73 2.64 4.56
CA ALA A 120 10.94 3.97 4.00
C ALA A 120 12.12 4.72 4.61
N GLY A 121 12.61 4.31 5.78
CA GLY A 121 13.74 4.95 6.44
C GLY A 121 15.12 4.48 5.97
N GLN A 122 15.19 3.56 5.02
CA GLN A 122 16.45 2.98 4.56
C GLN A 122 16.72 3.42 3.13
N GLY A 123 17.30 4.56 3.02
CA GLY A 123 17.68 5.13 1.74
C GLY A 123 18.88 4.47 1.11
#